data_8c891bfaa456a648d86133904825b0fe
#
_entry.id   8c891bfaa456a648d86133904825b0fe
#
_cell.length_a   1.000
_cell.length_b   1.000
_cell.length_c   1.000
_cell.angle_alpha   90.00
_cell.angle_beta   90.00
_cell.angle_gamma   90.00
#
_symmetry.space_group_name_H-M   'P 1'
#
loop_
_entity.id
_entity.type
_entity.pdbx_description
1 polymer ?
#
loop_
_entity_poly.entity_id
_entity_poly.type
_entity_poly.pdbx_seq_one_letter_code
_entity_poly.pdbx_strand_id
1 'polypeptide(L)' 'MKLEDLHIGVSPLTDTIYLGTMSKRDRGAWASKVDCTSKFIGALMDWTPHGTVRMVTDNHGNRYEIEVRKLPPERA' A
#
# COMPACT_ATOMS: atom_id res chain seq x y z
N MET A 1 15.83 -1.69 10.70
CA MET A 1 14.78 -0.72 10.34
C MET A 1 13.61 -0.91 11.28
N LYS A 2 13.17 0.15 11.94
CA LYS A 2 12.04 0.07 12.85
C LYS A 2 10.75 0.37 12.08
N LEU A 3 9.72 -0.43 12.32
CA LEU A 3 8.43 -0.24 11.68
C LEU A 3 7.83 1.15 12.00
N GLU A 4 8.04 1.62 13.20
CA GLU A 4 7.52 2.91 13.66
C GLU A 4 8.13 4.11 12.93
N ASP A 5 9.30 3.93 12.32
CA ASP A 5 9.97 4.98 11.55
C ASP A 5 9.53 5.00 10.09
N LEU A 6 8.78 3.99 9.67
CA LEU A 6 8.32 3.88 8.29
C LEU A 6 6.90 4.43 8.15
N HIS A 7 6.70 5.12 7.06
CA HIS A 7 5.37 5.58 6.68
C HIS A 7 5.04 5.12 5.27
N ILE A 8 3.79 4.72 5.10
CA ILE A 8 3.23 4.43 3.79
C ILE A 8 2.13 5.43 3.56
N GLY A 9 2.18 6.11 2.44
CA GLY A 9 1.18 7.11 2.10
C GLY A 9 0.76 7.00 0.65
N VAL A 10 -0.42 7.51 0.37
CA VAL A 10 -0.96 7.54 -0.98
C VAL A 10 -1.07 8.98 -1.43
N SER A 11 -0.58 9.26 -2.65
CA SER A 11 -0.78 10.53 -3.29
C SER A 11 -1.95 10.41 -4.27
N PRO A 12 -3.10 11.02 -3.97
CA PRO A 12 -4.24 10.94 -4.89
C PRO A 12 -4.00 11.70 -6.19
N LEU A 13 -3.09 12.67 -6.19
CA LEU A 13 -2.78 13.45 -7.39
C LEU A 13 -2.02 12.63 -8.42
N THR A 14 -1.15 11.74 -7.97
CA THR A 14 -0.31 10.91 -8.84
C THR A 14 -0.69 9.44 -8.81
N ASP A 15 -1.69 9.07 -8.02
CA ASP A 15 -2.12 7.68 -7.85
C ASP A 15 -0.94 6.78 -7.48
N THR A 16 -0.13 7.23 -6.53
CA THR A 16 1.14 6.60 -6.19
C THR A 16 1.18 6.24 -4.72
N ILE A 17 1.70 5.06 -4.41
CA ILE A 17 1.96 4.63 -3.04
C ILE A 17 3.43 4.87 -2.75
N TYR A 18 3.69 5.64 -1.70
CA TYR A 18 5.05 5.97 -1.26
C TYR A 18 5.38 5.29 0.04
N LEU A 19 6.62 4.87 0.17
CA LEU A 19 7.20 4.37 1.41
C LEU A 19 8.39 5.26 1.77
N GLY A 20 8.49 5.65 3.02
CA GLY A 20 9.60 6.47 3.42
C GLY A 20 9.60 6.81 4.89
N THR A 21 10.36 7.83 5.24
CA THR A 21 10.47 8.33 6.59
C THR A 21 10.00 9.78 6.64
N MET A 22 9.47 10.17 7.79
CA MET A 22 8.99 11.52 7.99
C MET A 22 10.08 12.42 8.54
N SER A 23 10.01 13.70 8.21
CA SER A 23 10.93 14.69 8.75
C SER A 23 10.66 14.90 10.24
N LYS A 24 11.73 14.96 11.03
CA LYS A 24 11.64 15.28 12.45
C LYS A 24 11.43 16.77 12.69
N ARG A 25 11.85 17.58 11.72
CA ARG A 25 11.76 19.05 11.82
C ARG A 25 10.43 19.60 11.35
N ASP A 26 9.86 18.97 10.35
CA ASP A 26 8.66 19.46 9.69
C ASP A 26 7.63 18.33 9.69
N ARG A 27 6.72 18.35 10.63
CA ARG A 27 5.68 17.35 10.75
C ARG A 27 4.78 17.38 9.51
N GLY A 28 4.55 16.22 8.95
CA GLY A 28 3.77 16.08 7.75
C GLY A 28 4.58 16.13 6.47
N ALA A 29 5.88 16.41 6.56
CA ALA A 29 6.78 16.39 5.42
C ALA A 29 7.60 15.10 5.41
N TRP A 30 7.88 14.59 4.22
CA TRP A 30 8.74 13.43 4.04
C TRP A 30 10.20 13.83 4.17
N ALA A 31 10.97 13.09 4.96
CA ALA A 31 12.43 13.20 4.96
C ALA A 31 13.02 12.47 3.76
N SER A 32 12.47 11.30 3.45
CA SER A 32 12.81 10.55 2.25
C SER A 32 11.58 9.72 1.86
N LYS A 33 11.36 9.52 0.57
CA LYS A 33 10.29 8.66 0.10
C LYS A 33 10.67 8.05 -1.22
N VAL A 34 10.11 6.89 -1.48
CA VAL A 34 10.30 6.15 -2.72
C VAL A 34 8.93 5.62 -3.18
N ASP A 35 8.72 5.65 -4.49
CA ASP A 35 7.52 5.05 -5.09
C ASP A 35 7.62 3.54 -4.92
N CYS A 36 6.70 2.96 -4.17
CA CYS A 36 6.65 1.52 -3.95
C CYS A 36 5.38 0.89 -4.52
N THR A 37 4.66 1.60 -5.39
CA THR A 37 3.35 1.18 -5.89
C THR A 37 3.39 -0.24 -6.45
N SER A 38 4.29 -0.52 -7.38
CA SER A 38 4.36 -1.84 -8.03
C SER A 38 4.72 -2.94 -7.05
N LYS A 39 5.66 -2.66 -6.15
CA LYS A 39 6.07 -3.65 -5.13
C LYS A 39 4.97 -3.90 -4.13
N PHE A 40 4.25 -2.85 -3.74
CA PHE A 40 3.13 -2.98 -2.82
C PHE A 40 2.01 -3.81 -3.44
N ILE A 41 1.64 -3.52 -4.69
CA ILE A 41 0.61 -4.27 -5.40
C ILE A 41 1.03 -5.73 -5.56
N GLY A 42 2.29 -5.99 -5.93
CA GLY A 42 2.81 -7.34 -6.04
C GLY A 42 2.75 -8.10 -4.72
N ALA A 43 3.15 -7.46 -3.63
CA ALA A 43 3.07 -8.06 -2.31
C ALA A 43 1.64 -8.37 -1.90
N LEU A 44 0.71 -7.46 -2.21
CA LEU A 44 -0.70 -7.65 -1.92
C LEU A 44 -1.27 -8.86 -2.68
N MET A 45 -0.90 -9.02 -3.93
CA MET A 45 -1.31 -10.17 -4.74
C MET A 45 -0.78 -11.49 -4.19
N ASP A 46 0.48 -11.50 -3.72
CA ASP A 46 1.06 -12.68 -3.10
C ASP A 46 0.40 -12.99 -1.76
N TRP A 47 0.09 -11.94 -1.00
CA TRP A 47 -0.54 -12.06 0.31
C TRP A 47 -2.00 -12.53 0.20
N THR A 48 -2.68 -12.17 -0.90
CA THR A 48 -4.09 -12.51 -1.15
C THR A 48 -4.18 -13.33 -2.44
N PRO A 49 -3.95 -14.65 -2.38
CA PRO A 49 -4.04 -15.48 -3.60
C PRO A 49 -5.42 -15.33 -4.25
N HIS A 50 -5.44 -15.35 -5.58
CA HIS A 50 -6.70 -15.23 -6.31
C HIS A 50 -7.66 -16.36 -5.91
N GLY A 51 -8.95 -16.04 -5.88
CA GLY A 51 -9.98 -16.98 -5.44
C GLY A 51 -10.19 -16.99 -3.94
N THR A 52 -9.45 -16.18 -3.18
CA THR A 52 -9.66 -16.02 -1.74
C THR A 52 -10.06 -14.59 -1.43
N VAL A 53 -10.76 -14.44 -0.31
CA VAL A 53 -11.14 -13.12 0.21
C VAL A 53 -10.54 -12.98 1.59
N ARG A 54 -9.84 -11.86 1.82
CA ARG A 54 -9.30 -11.55 3.14
C ARG A 54 -10.13 -10.48 3.80
N MET A 55 -10.42 -10.73 5.07
CA MET A 55 -11.08 -9.74 5.92
C MET A 55 -10.00 -8.97 6.68
N VAL A 56 -10.05 -7.65 6.62
CA VAL A 56 -9.11 -6.79 7.35
C VAL A 56 -9.88 -5.73 8.11
N THR A 57 -9.29 -5.29 9.23
CA THR A 57 -9.87 -4.24 10.06
C THR A 57 -8.82 -3.14 10.23
N ASP A 58 -9.22 -1.89 10.03
CA ASP A 58 -8.32 -0.76 10.22
C ASP A 58 -8.24 -0.32 11.69
N ASN A 59 -7.49 0.73 11.94
CA ASN A 59 -7.30 1.26 13.30
C ASN A 59 -8.56 1.89 13.89
N HIS A 60 -9.56 2.15 13.07
CA HIS A 60 -10.81 2.78 13.48
C HIS A 60 -11.95 1.77 13.62
N GLY A 61 -11.64 0.48 13.48
CA GLY A 61 -12.65 -0.58 13.59
C GLY A 61 -13.44 -0.81 12.31
N ASN A 62 -13.10 -0.14 11.23
CA ASN A 62 -13.75 -0.38 9.94
C ASN A 62 -13.27 -1.70 9.35
N ARG A 63 -14.20 -2.45 8.81
CA ARG A 63 -13.93 -3.77 8.24
C ARG A 63 -13.98 -3.70 6.73
N TYR A 64 -13.02 -4.36 6.11
CA TYR A 64 -12.89 -4.39 4.66
C TYR A 64 -12.68 -5.81 4.17
N GLU A 65 -13.12 -6.08 2.96
CA GLU A 65 -12.79 -7.31 2.24
C GLU A 65 -11.82 -6.96 1.12
N ILE A 66 -10.78 -7.78 0.97
CA ILE A 66 -9.81 -7.64 -0.11
C ILE A 66 -9.88 -8.92 -0.95
N GLU A 67 -10.12 -8.76 -2.24
CA GLU A 67 -10.14 -9.86 -3.19
C GLU A 67 -9.22 -9.55 -4.34
N VAL A 68 -8.41 -10.53 -4.73
CA VAL A 68 -7.55 -10.43 -5.91
C VAL A 68 -8.07 -11.40 -6.95
N ARG A 69 -8.40 -10.90 -8.13
CA ARG A 69 -8.84 -11.70 -9.27
C ARG A 69 -7.83 -11.59 -10.39
N LYS A 70 -7.45 -12.73 -10.93
CA LYS A 70 -6.64 -12.76 -12.12
C LYS A 70 -7.56 -12.64 -13.33
N LEU A 71 -7.38 -11.58 -14.09
CA LEU A 71 -8.17 -11.35 -15.31
C LEU A 71 -7.47 -11.95 -16.52
N PRO A 72 -8.21 -12.24 -17.60
CA PRO A 72 -7.57 -12.64 -18.85
C PRO A 72 -6.61 -11.56 -19.32
N PRO A 73 -5.48 -11.93 -19.97
CA PRO A 73 -4.56 -10.94 -20.50
C PRO A 73 -5.24 -10.03 -21.50
N GLU A 74 -4.90 -8.74 -21.46
CA GLU A 74 -5.33 -7.80 -22.45
C GLU A 74 -4.68 -8.17 -23.79
N ARG A 75 -5.48 -8.24 -24.83
CA ARG A 75 -4.96 -8.46 -26.15
C ARG A 75 -4.60 -7.14 -26.78
N ALA A 76 -3.37 -7.07 -27.24
CA ALA A 76 -2.91 -5.91 -27.99
C ALA A 76 -3.61 -5.84 -29.34
#